data_bce7ec45f82d51b74b1d59165121ff5f
#
_entry.id   bce7ec45f82d51b74b1d59165121ff5f
#
_cell.length_a   1.000
_cell.length_b   1.000
_cell.length_c   1.000
_cell.angle_alpha   90.00
_cell.angle_beta   90.00
_cell.angle_gamma   90.00
#
_symmetry.space_group_name_H-M   'P 1'
#
loop_
_entity.id
_entity.type
_entity.pdbx_description
1 polymer ?
#
loop_
_entity_poly.entity_id
_entity_poly.type
_entity_poly.pdbx_seq_one_letter_code
_entity_poly.pdbx_strand_id
1 'polypeptide(L)'
;YQTCRNPQEIEASFQQLQLDLSGEISAAMLKTRQVLLENFDEAVQDKLKVRQTESTSARNRFERLLMDLTQAELQGHAEFDHEGFTLRQTPPGLPPADAPPGRYELPRRSEDAHLYRTGHPLAQALIQQARQRTLPTACVQFSYDGYGTMLATLLPLRGQTGWLSLSVLSIDALGVQEDYLLLAGMTDAGQPLHEEDVHKLLRLPAQVQEASLFMEPPAALAEDVERLERAQIQAVNTRNLGYFDAEVQKLDAWADDLKVGLENEVKELDREIKDVRRTATVAATLEEKLHWQKRQRELEDKRNQLRRRIFDRQDEIDAQR
;
A
#
# COMPACT_ATOMS: atom_id res chain seq x y z
N TYR A 1 -25.92 11.56 0.63
CA TYR A 1 -25.63 10.27 0.00
C TYR A 1 -26.84 9.34 -0.13
N GLN A 2 -27.84 9.39 0.75
CA GLN A 2 -29.02 8.49 0.68
C GLN A 2 -30.09 8.91 -0.36
N THR A 3 -29.99 10.09 -0.97
CA THR A 3 -31.01 10.63 -1.88
C THR A 3 -30.53 10.80 -3.32
N CYS A 4 -29.23 10.83 -3.59
CA CYS A 4 -28.67 11.00 -4.93
C CYS A 4 -28.27 9.65 -5.51
N ARG A 5 -28.96 9.22 -6.59
CA ARG A 5 -28.71 7.92 -7.23
C ARG A 5 -28.43 8.01 -8.74
N ASN A 6 -28.21 9.23 -9.22
CA ASN A 6 -27.80 9.51 -10.59
C ASN A 6 -26.37 10.06 -10.55
N PRO A 7 -25.41 9.58 -11.36
CA PRO A 7 -24.02 10.06 -11.36
C PRO A 7 -23.90 11.58 -11.49
N GLN A 8 -24.75 12.22 -12.27
CA GLN A 8 -24.77 13.68 -12.43
C GLN A 8 -25.29 14.42 -11.18
N GLU A 9 -26.24 13.83 -10.46
CA GLU A 9 -26.74 14.37 -9.18
C GLU A 9 -25.73 14.18 -8.06
N ILE A 10 -24.99 13.08 -8.08
CA ILE A 10 -23.90 12.81 -7.12
C ILE A 10 -22.80 13.85 -7.32
N GLU A 11 -22.40 14.12 -8.56
CA GLU A 11 -21.36 15.11 -8.87
C GLU A 11 -21.78 16.53 -8.55
N ALA A 12 -23.01 16.91 -8.88
CA ALA A 12 -23.61 18.21 -8.52
C ALA A 12 -23.75 18.37 -7.00
N SER A 13 -24.22 17.33 -6.28
CA SER A 13 -24.30 17.34 -4.82
C SER A 13 -22.92 17.37 -4.17
N PHE A 14 -21.91 16.75 -4.78
CA PHE A 14 -20.53 16.79 -4.28
C PHE A 14 -19.93 18.18 -4.46
N GLN A 15 -20.16 18.85 -5.59
CA GLN A 15 -19.74 20.23 -5.82
C GLN A 15 -20.48 21.22 -4.92
N GLN A 16 -21.80 21.05 -4.72
CA GLN A 16 -22.58 21.85 -3.79
C GLN A 16 -22.12 21.63 -2.34
N LEU A 17 -21.89 20.38 -1.95
CA LEU A 17 -21.35 20.03 -0.64
C LEU A 17 -19.95 20.63 -0.42
N GLN A 18 -19.12 20.66 -1.46
CA GLN A 18 -17.78 21.24 -1.40
C GLN A 18 -17.82 22.78 -1.25
N LEU A 19 -18.82 23.44 -1.83
CA LEU A 19 -19.06 24.88 -1.69
C LEU A 19 -19.69 25.23 -0.34
N ASP A 20 -20.67 24.47 0.12
CA ASP A 20 -21.33 24.68 1.42
C ASP A 20 -20.41 24.32 2.61
N LEU A 21 -19.52 23.32 2.41
CA LEU A 21 -18.59 22.84 3.43
C LEU A 21 -17.32 23.68 3.55
N SER A 22 -16.95 24.49 2.55
CA SER A 22 -15.72 25.30 2.64
C SER A 22 -15.75 26.36 3.75
N GLY A 23 -16.94 26.84 4.13
CA GLY A 23 -17.13 27.78 5.26
C GLY A 23 -17.43 27.08 6.59
N GLU A 24 -18.17 25.99 6.58
CA GLU A 24 -18.59 25.26 7.79
C GLU A 24 -17.58 24.16 8.20
N ILE A 25 -16.74 23.67 7.30
CA ILE A 25 -15.71 22.67 7.61
C ILE A 25 -14.72 23.18 8.66
N SER A 26 -14.34 24.45 8.63
CA SER A 26 -13.45 25.00 9.65
C SER A 26 -14.08 25.02 11.04
N ALA A 27 -15.35 25.41 11.15
CA ALA A 27 -16.05 25.47 12.44
C ALA A 27 -16.52 24.07 12.90
N ALA A 28 -17.05 23.25 11.98
CA ALA A 28 -17.49 21.89 12.29
C ALA A 28 -16.33 20.92 12.52
N MET A 29 -15.21 21.05 11.79
CA MET A 29 -13.99 20.29 12.08
C MET A 29 -13.38 20.65 13.43
N LEU A 30 -13.36 21.95 13.79
CA LEU A 30 -12.92 22.37 15.12
C LEU A 30 -13.84 21.82 16.20
N LYS A 31 -15.15 21.89 16.01
CA LYS A 31 -16.14 21.37 16.94
C LYS A 31 -16.14 19.83 17.00
N THR A 32 -16.02 19.15 15.85
CA THR A 32 -15.90 17.69 15.80
C THR A 32 -14.57 17.22 16.39
N ARG A 33 -13.49 17.95 16.15
CA ARG A 33 -12.19 17.68 16.75
C ARG A 33 -12.23 17.87 18.27
N GLN A 34 -12.94 18.89 18.76
CA GLN A 34 -13.10 19.15 20.18
C GLN A 34 -13.99 18.07 20.84
N VAL A 35 -15.12 17.70 20.23
CA VAL A 35 -16.00 16.62 20.72
C VAL A 35 -15.32 15.26 20.63
N LEU A 36 -14.52 15.00 19.58
CA LEU A 36 -13.72 13.78 19.47
C LEU A 36 -12.61 13.74 20.54
N LEU A 37 -11.97 14.87 20.83
CA LEU A 37 -10.93 14.96 21.87
C LEU A 37 -11.51 14.82 23.29
N GLU A 38 -12.74 15.30 23.52
CA GLU A 38 -13.44 15.20 24.81
C GLU A 38 -14.05 13.82 25.07
N ASN A 39 -14.43 13.08 24.02
CA ASN A 39 -15.08 11.76 24.10
C ASN A 39 -14.23 10.62 23.50
N PHE A 40 -12.95 10.85 23.31
CA PHE A 40 -12.06 9.80 22.80
C PHE A 40 -11.87 8.72 23.87
N ASP A 41 -12.46 7.57 23.63
CA ASP A 41 -12.23 6.37 24.43
C ASP A 41 -10.71 6.09 24.47
N GLU A 42 -10.18 5.89 25.67
CA GLU A 42 -8.77 5.61 25.96
C GLU A 42 -8.23 4.46 25.08
N ALA A 43 -9.08 3.48 24.77
CA ALA A 43 -8.77 2.37 23.86
C ALA A 43 -8.53 2.79 22.40
N VAL A 44 -9.17 3.87 21.92
CA VAL A 44 -8.94 4.43 20.58
C VAL A 44 -7.66 5.27 20.55
N GLN A 45 -7.39 6.01 21.61
CA GLN A 45 -6.13 6.74 21.76
C GLN A 45 -4.94 5.78 21.76
N ASP A 46 -5.04 4.67 22.48
CA ASP A 46 -3.98 3.66 22.54
C ASP A 46 -3.78 2.98 21.19
N LYS A 47 -4.84 2.64 20.46
CA LYS A 47 -4.74 2.11 19.09
C LYS A 47 -4.11 3.11 18.10
N LEU A 48 -4.40 4.39 18.23
CA LEU A 48 -3.79 5.42 17.38
C LEU A 48 -2.31 5.65 17.74
N LYS A 49 -1.95 5.61 19.03
CA LYS A 49 -0.57 5.67 19.49
C LYS A 49 0.25 4.48 19.02
N VAL A 50 -0.30 3.26 19.08
CA VAL A 50 0.34 2.04 18.57
C VAL A 50 0.60 2.16 17.07
N ARG A 51 -0.38 2.55 16.26
CA ARG A 51 -0.20 2.76 14.81
C ARG A 51 0.82 3.85 14.50
N GLN A 52 0.83 4.94 15.26
CA GLN A 52 1.79 6.02 15.06
C GLN A 52 3.21 5.60 15.44
N THR A 53 3.34 4.79 16.48
CA THR A 53 4.62 4.21 16.93
C THR A 53 5.13 3.18 15.94
N GLU A 54 4.27 2.31 15.40
CA GLU A 54 4.62 1.34 14.36
C GLU A 54 5.08 2.04 13.06
N SER A 55 4.36 3.06 12.61
CA SER A 55 4.73 3.85 11.43
C SER A 55 6.06 4.58 11.63
N THR A 56 6.30 5.15 12.81
CA THR A 56 7.56 5.82 13.14
C THR A 56 8.71 4.82 13.23
N SER A 57 8.49 3.65 13.84
CA SER A 57 9.52 2.61 13.94
C SER A 57 9.87 2.01 12.59
N ALA A 58 8.88 1.80 11.71
CA ALA A 58 9.11 1.35 10.34
C ALA A 58 9.92 2.38 9.54
N ARG A 59 9.56 3.66 9.61
CA ARG A 59 10.30 4.75 8.96
C ARG A 59 11.75 4.80 9.45
N ASN A 60 11.97 4.76 10.75
CA ASN A 60 13.31 4.76 11.34
C ASN A 60 14.13 3.52 10.93
N ARG A 61 13.48 2.40 10.65
CA ARG A 61 14.14 1.19 10.12
C ARG A 61 14.60 1.41 8.68
N PHE A 62 13.74 1.94 7.80
CA PHE A 62 14.11 2.24 6.42
C PHE A 62 15.20 3.30 6.32
N GLU A 63 15.15 4.33 7.14
CA GLU A 63 16.15 5.37 7.21
C GLU A 63 17.52 4.79 7.61
N ARG A 64 17.57 3.90 8.59
CA ARG A 64 18.80 3.20 8.99
C ARG A 64 19.34 2.32 7.88
N LEU A 65 18.51 1.48 7.27
CA LEU A 65 18.95 0.61 6.17
C LEU A 65 19.48 1.41 4.99
N LEU A 66 18.87 2.56 4.67
CA LEU A 66 19.38 3.44 3.62
C LEU A 66 20.74 4.02 4.00
N MET A 67 20.95 4.44 5.25
CA MET A 67 22.23 4.96 5.72
C MET A 67 23.31 3.88 5.75
N ASP A 68 22.98 2.68 6.21
CA ASP A 68 23.90 1.54 6.23
C ASP A 68 24.35 1.16 4.80
N LEU A 69 23.42 1.10 3.86
CA LEU A 69 23.72 0.89 2.45
C LEU A 69 24.62 2.01 1.89
N THR A 70 24.25 3.26 2.19
CA THR A 70 25.01 4.43 1.72
C THR A 70 26.43 4.41 2.25
N GLN A 71 26.61 4.06 3.52
CA GLN A 71 27.92 3.94 4.13
C GLN A 71 28.76 2.83 3.48
N ALA A 72 28.14 1.70 3.16
CA ALA A 72 28.81 0.58 2.51
C ALA A 72 29.25 0.95 1.07
N GLU A 73 28.41 1.65 0.32
CA GLU A 73 28.65 2.01 -1.08
C GLU A 73 29.58 3.23 -1.26
N LEU A 74 29.57 4.18 -0.31
CA LEU A 74 30.37 5.40 -0.39
C LEU A 74 31.66 5.35 0.44
N GLN A 75 32.15 4.16 0.79
CA GLN A 75 33.45 4.04 1.46
C GLN A 75 34.56 4.77 0.69
N GLY A 76 35.22 5.73 1.37
CA GLY A 76 36.29 6.56 0.79
C GLY A 76 35.80 7.79 0.01
N HIS A 77 34.51 7.91 -0.33
CA HIS A 77 33.94 9.05 -1.02
C HIS A 77 33.20 10.00 -0.09
N ALA A 78 32.80 9.56 1.09
CA ALA A 78 32.06 10.32 2.08
C ALA A 78 32.56 10.10 3.52
N GLU A 79 32.34 11.09 4.36
CA GLU A 79 32.53 11.02 5.81
C GLU A 79 31.18 10.91 6.50
N PHE A 80 31.02 9.91 7.38
CA PHE A 80 29.77 9.60 8.05
C PHE A 80 29.83 9.99 9.52
N ASP A 81 28.70 10.51 10.04
CA ASP A 81 28.44 10.73 11.45
C ASP A 81 27.03 10.24 11.81
N HIS A 82 26.60 10.48 13.05
CA HIS A 82 25.30 10.00 13.56
C HIS A 82 24.09 10.78 13.03
N GLU A 83 24.29 11.88 12.32
CA GLU A 83 23.21 12.72 11.77
C GLU A 83 23.08 12.63 10.25
N GLY A 84 24.12 12.11 9.58
CA GLY A 84 24.16 12.03 8.12
C GLY A 84 25.56 11.75 7.58
N PHE A 85 25.88 12.34 6.43
CA PHE A 85 27.21 12.22 5.84
C PHE A 85 27.57 13.46 5.03
N THR A 86 28.88 13.67 4.84
CA THR A 86 29.41 14.70 3.96
C THR A 86 30.05 14.04 2.76
N LEU A 87 29.46 14.23 1.58
CA LEU A 87 29.99 13.75 0.31
C LEU A 87 31.15 14.63 -0.13
N ARG A 88 32.34 14.05 -0.28
CA ARG A 88 33.55 14.75 -0.72
C ARG A 88 33.60 14.90 -2.24
N GLN A 89 33.21 13.85 -2.93
CA GLN A 89 33.21 13.77 -4.39
C GLN A 89 32.01 12.99 -4.89
N THR A 90 31.42 13.45 -6.00
CA THR A 90 30.35 12.70 -6.66
C THR A 90 30.84 11.32 -7.10
N PRO A 91 30.14 10.23 -6.77
CA PRO A 91 30.52 8.90 -7.23
C PRO A 91 30.58 8.79 -8.75
N PRO A 92 31.48 7.94 -9.28
CA PRO A 92 31.56 7.72 -10.72
C PRO A 92 30.25 7.19 -11.27
N GLY A 93 29.83 7.72 -12.42
CA GLY A 93 28.57 7.33 -13.08
C GLY A 93 27.36 8.19 -12.73
N LEU A 94 27.47 9.13 -11.80
CA LEU A 94 26.42 10.10 -11.48
C LEU A 94 26.80 11.50 -12.00
N PRO A 95 25.81 12.27 -12.53
CA PRO A 95 26.01 13.68 -12.80
C PRO A 95 26.25 14.47 -11.49
N PRO A 96 27.16 15.42 -11.44
CA PRO A 96 27.38 16.27 -10.24
C PRO A 96 26.11 17.04 -9.79
N ALA A 97 25.19 17.30 -10.71
CA ALA A 97 23.92 17.94 -10.40
C ALA A 97 22.99 17.04 -9.55
N ASP A 98 23.08 15.72 -9.72
CA ASP A 98 22.25 14.73 -9.02
C ASP A 98 22.82 14.35 -7.65
N ALA A 99 24.14 14.51 -7.49
CA ALA A 99 24.86 14.24 -6.24
C ALA A 99 25.95 15.26 -6.00
N PRO A 100 25.60 16.52 -5.72
CA PRO A 100 26.60 17.57 -5.45
C PRO A 100 27.38 17.26 -4.18
N PRO A 101 28.71 17.54 -4.14
CA PRO A 101 29.46 17.47 -2.90
C PRO A 101 28.84 18.37 -1.83
N GLY A 102 28.83 17.91 -0.59
CA GLY A 102 28.23 18.67 0.51
C GLY A 102 27.65 17.78 1.60
N ARG A 103 26.93 18.40 2.51
CA ARG A 103 26.27 17.77 3.65
C ARG A 103 24.94 17.15 3.24
N TYR A 104 24.71 15.90 3.63
CA TYR A 104 23.47 15.14 3.44
C TYR A 104 22.93 14.69 4.78
N GLU A 105 21.64 14.90 5.03
CA GLU A 105 21.00 14.56 6.30
C GLU A 105 19.70 13.81 6.13
N LEU A 106 19.43 12.90 7.08
CA LEU A 106 18.23 12.08 7.14
C LEU A 106 17.81 11.87 8.62
N PRO A 107 16.75 12.53 9.11
CA PRO A 107 16.01 13.64 8.49
C PRO A 107 16.86 14.93 8.40
N ARG A 108 16.47 15.84 7.49
CA ARG A 108 17.14 17.12 7.35
C ARG A 108 16.96 17.98 8.60
N ARG A 109 18.05 18.48 9.15
CA ARG A 109 18.11 19.34 10.35
C ARG A 109 18.71 20.71 10.06
N SER A 110 19.61 20.80 9.07
CA SER A 110 20.30 22.02 8.68
C SER A 110 19.72 22.57 7.37
N GLU A 111 19.62 23.89 7.25
CA GLU A 111 19.10 24.55 6.04
C GLU A 111 20.00 24.33 4.82
N ASP A 112 21.31 24.26 5.03
CA ASP A 112 22.32 24.08 3.98
C ASP A 112 22.53 22.60 3.59
N ALA A 113 21.99 21.64 4.34
CA ALA A 113 22.14 20.24 4.04
C ALA A 113 21.16 19.78 2.94
N HIS A 114 21.60 18.84 2.11
CA HIS A 114 20.73 18.15 1.17
C HIS A 114 19.83 17.16 1.92
N LEU A 115 18.53 17.18 1.60
CA LEU A 115 17.60 16.18 2.14
C LEU A 115 17.90 14.83 1.51
N TYR A 116 18.41 13.89 2.29
CA TYR A 116 18.65 12.53 1.87
C TYR A 116 17.44 11.64 2.14
N ARG A 117 16.95 10.94 1.13
CA ARG A 117 15.81 10.02 1.21
C ARG A 117 15.88 9.03 0.06
N THR A 118 15.08 7.96 0.13
CA THR A 118 15.04 6.92 -0.93
C THR A 118 14.76 7.46 -2.33
N GLY A 119 14.02 8.56 -2.47
CA GLY A 119 13.77 9.22 -3.76
C GLY A 119 14.87 10.20 -4.22
N HIS A 120 15.95 10.36 -3.46
CA HIS A 120 17.08 11.21 -3.88
C HIS A 120 17.88 10.51 -5.00
N PRO A 121 18.32 11.21 -6.08
CA PRO A 121 19.08 10.60 -7.18
C PRO A 121 20.27 9.77 -6.72
N LEU A 122 21.08 10.30 -5.79
CA LEU A 122 22.20 9.57 -5.20
C LEU A 122 21.73 8.26 -4.54
N ALA A 123 20.65 8.28 -3.72
CA ALA A 123 20.14 7.10 -3.07
C ALA A 123 19.64 6.05 -4.07
N GLN A 124 18.93 6.49 -5.12
CA GLN A 124 18.46 5.62 -6.19
C GLN A 124 19.61 4.95 -6.94
N ALA A 125 20.66 5.70 -7.24
CA ALA A 125 21.83 5.15 -7.91
C ALA A 125 22.56 4.10 -7.06
N LEU A 126 22.74 4.37 -5.76
CA LEU A 126 23.37 3.42 -4.84
C LEU A 126 22.53 2.16 -4.64
N ILE A 127 21.21 2.30 -4.51
CA ILE A 127 20.28 1.17 -4.44
C ILE A 127 20.39 0.33 -5.73
N GLN A 128 20.36 0.97 -6.89
CA GLN A 128 20.46 0.27 -8.16
C GLN A 128 21.81 -0.43 -8.34
N GLN A 129 22.90 0.21 -7.94
CA GLN A 129 24.25 -0.39 -7.94
C GLN A 129 24.32 -1.62 -7.04
N ALA A 130 23.76 -1.52 -5.83
CA ALA A 130 23.72 -2.65 -4.90
C ALA A 130 22.85 -3.81 -5.41
N ARG A 131 21.71 -3.51 -6.06
CA ARG A 131 20.83 -4.53 -6.68
C ARG A 131 21.49 -5.28 -7.83
N GLN A 132 22.35 -4.62 -8.58
CA GLN A 132 23.06 -5.21 -9.73
C GLN A 132 24.32 -5.97 -9.31
N ARG A 133 24.78 -5.81 -8.06
CA ARG A 133 25.98 -6.44 -7.56
C ARG A 133 25.80 -7.95 -7.40
N THR A 134 26.63 -8.74 -8.06
CA THR A 134 26.73 -10.17 -7.79
C THR A 134 27.58 -10.38 -6.54
N LEU A 135 27.01 -10.95 -5.50
CA LEU A 135 27.75 -11.29 -4.29
C LEU A 135 28.25 -12.74 -4.38
N PRO A 136 29.56 -12.98 -4.29
CA PRO A 136 30.07 -14.33 -4.21
C PRO A 136 29.74 -14.97 -2.84
N THR A 137 29.70 -16.29 -2.80
CA THR A 137 29.63 -17.02 -1.52
C THR A 137 30.85 -16.63 -0.67
N ALA A 138 30.60 -16.27 0.57
CA ALA A 138 31.63 -15.80 1.49
C ALA A 138 31.44 -16.41 2.89
N CYS A 139 32.55 -16.55 3.63
CA CYS A 139 32.48 -16.84 5.03
C CYS A 139 32.30 -15.53 5.81
N VAL A 140 31.27 -15.47 6.66
CA VAL A 140 30.95 -14.26 7.41
C VAL A 140 30.98 -14.57 8.89
N GLN A 141 31.80 -13.83 9.62
CA GLN A 141 31.87 -13.92 11.08
C GLN A 141 31.06 -12.76 11.69
N PHE A 142 29.99 -13.11 12.39
CA PHE A 142 29.16 -12.15 13.13
C PHE A 142 29.74 -11.93 14.53
N SER A 143 29.74 -10.69 15.02
CA SER A 143 30.21 -10.33 16.35
C SER A 143 29.20 -9.47 17.08
N TYR A 144 29.15 -9.60 18.42
CA TYR A 144 28.43 -8.66 19.28
C TYR A 144 29.24 -7.41 19.61
N ASP A 145 30.51 -7.35 19.21
CA ASP A 145 31.36 -6.20 19.52
C ASP A 145 30.81 -4.91 18.89
N GLY A 146 30.55 -3.94 19.72
CA GLY A 146 29.95 -2.67 19.28
C GLY A 146 28.44 -2.68 19.05
N TYR A 147 27.75 -3.82 19.22
CA TYR A 147 26.29 -3.89 19.11
C TYR A 147 25.62 -3.63 20.46
N GLY A 148 25.22 -2.41 20.74
CA GLY A 148 24.78 -1.93 22.06
C GLY A 148 23.57 -2.65 22.69
N THR A 149 22.99 -3.70 22.07
CA THR A 149 21.80 -4.40 22.54
C THR A 149 22.01 -5.92 22.53
N MET A 150 21.59 -6.62 23.57
CA MET A 150 21.64 -8.06 23.62
C MET A 150 20.43 -8.68 22.91
N LEU A 151 20.68 -9.60 21.97
CA LEU A 151 19.67 -10.38 21.29
C LEU A 151 19.60 -11.78 21.91
N ALA A 152 18.70 -11.97 22.87
CA ALA A 152 18.62 -13.21 23.67
C ALA A 152 18.42 -14.47 22.82
N THR A 153 17.68 -14.36 21.69
CA THR A 153 17.43 -15.48 20.77
C THR A 153 18.67 -15.94 20.02
N LEU A 154 19.70 -15.09 19.88
CA LEU A 154 20.96 -15.42 19.20
C LEU A 154 22.05 -15.95 20.17
N LEU A 155 21.84 -15.86 21.49
CA LEU A 155 22.81 -16.34 22.46
C LEU A 155 23.15 -17.83 22.29
N PRO A 156 22.19 -18.74 22.00
CA PRO A 156 22.49 -20.15 21.77
C PRO A 156 23.37 -20.40 20.54
N LEU A 157 23.39 -19.47 19.59
CA LEU A 157 24.18 -19.58 18.35
C LEU A 157 25.62 -19.11 18.52
N ARG A 158 25.96 -18.53 19.67
CA ARG A 158 27.31 -18.05 19.94
C ARG A 158 28.34 -19.19 19.91
N GLY A 159 29.36 -19.00 19.09
CA GLY A 159 30.41 -20.02 18.88
C GLY A 159 29.98 -21.19 17.99
N GLN A 160 28.79 -21.12 17.40
CA GLN A 160 28.35 -22.09 16.39
C GLN A 160 28.70 -21.60 14.99
N THR A 161 28.76 -22.56 14.09
CA THR A 161 28.94 -22.36 12.65
C THR A 161 27.72 -22.92 11.92
N GLY A 162 27.52 -22.47 10.69
CA GLY A 162 26.38 -22.89 9.91
C GLY A 162 26.32 -22.21 8.54
N TRP A 163 25.18 -22.30 7.92
CA TRP A 163 24.93 -21.84 6.58
C TRP A 163 23.79 -20.82 6.56
N LEU A 164 23.94 -19.78 5.75
CA LEU A 164 22.90 -18.81 5.46
C LEU A 164 22.67 -18.75 3.95
N SER A 165 21.41 -18.74 3.55
CA SER A 165 20.99 -18.52 2.18
C SER A 165 20.10 -17.27 2.12
N LEU A 166 20.43 -16.38 1.21
CA LEU A 166 19.64 -15.18 0.90
C LEU A 166 19.21 -15.27 -0.56
N SER A 167 17.93 -15.22 -0.79
CA SER A 167 17.35 -15.18 -2.13
C SER A 167 16.25 -14.14 -2.23
N VAL A 168 15.96 -13.68 -3.43
CA VAL A 168 14.87 -12.75 -3.72
C VAL A 168 13.85 -13.49 -4.55
N LEU A 169 12.64 -13.58 -4.03
CA LEU A 169 11.46 -14.06 -4.76
C LEU A 169 10.75 -12.87 -5.37
N SER A 170 10.73 -12.78 -6.69
CA SER A 170 9.97 -11.76 -7.42
C SER A 170 8.68 -12.35 -7.93
N ILE A 171 7.56 -11.75 -7.56
CA ILE A 171 6.21 -12.14 -8.00
C ILE A 171 5.66 -11.00 -8.86
N ASP A 172 5.35 -11.30 -10.11
CA ASP A 172 4.68 -10.37 -11.02
C ASP A 172 3.19 -10.75 -11.11
N ALA A 173 2.33 -9.82 -10.72
CA ALA A 173 0.90 -9.99 -10.77
C ALA A 173 0.22 -8.70 -11.25
N LEU A 174 -0.55 -8.78 -12.33
CA LEU A 174 -1.32 -7.65 -12.89
C LEU A 174 -0.47 -6.41 -13.19
N GLY A 175 0.78 -6.61 -13.63
CA GLY A 175 1.71 -5.53 -13.96
C GLY A 175 2.35 -4.85 -12.74
N VAL A 176 2.18 -5.42 -11.56
CA VAL A 176 2.88 -5.00 -10.33
C VAL A 176 3.85 -6.09 -9.91
N GLN A 177 5.13 -5.75 -9.84
CA GLN A 177 6.18 -6.63 -9.34
C GLN A 177 6.39 -6.39 -7.84
N GLU A 178 6.35 -7.47 -7.07
CA GLU A 178 6.67 -7.47 -5.64
C GLU A 178 7.87 -8.36 -5.38
N ASP A 179 8.87 -7.84 -4.67
CA ASP A 179 10.10 -8.55 -4.32
C ASP A 179 10.09 -8.92 -2.83
N TYR A 180 10.33 -10.19 -2.54
CA TYR A 180 10.40 -10.73 -1.18
C TYR A 180 11.79 -11.29 -0.91
N LEU A 181 12.41 -10.85 0.18
CA LEU A 181 13.68 -11.42 0.63
C LEU A 181 13.41 -12.70 1.44
N LEU A 182 13.90 -13.82 0.95
CA LEU A 182 13.83 -15.10 1.63
C LEU A 182 15.17 -15.37 2.33
N LEU A 183 15.10 -15.62 3.62
CA LEU A 183 16.25 -15.85 4.48
C LEU A 183 16.14 -17.23 5.12
N ALA A 184 16.99 -18.14 4.70
CA ALA A 184 17.12 -19.47 5.31
C ALA A 184 18.45 -19.59 6.05
N GLY A 185 18.45 -20.24 7.18
CA GLY A 185 19.65 -20.51 7.95
C GLY A 185 19.62 -21.89 8.60
N MET A 186 20.78 -22.50 8.73
CA MET A 186 20.93 -23.79 9.33
C MET A 186 22.29 -23.90 10.05
N THR A 187 22.32 -24.48 11.24
CA THR A 187 23.55 -24.80 11.93
C THR A 187 24.26 -26.01 11.29
N ASP A 188 25.57 -26.16 11.51
CA ASP A 188 26.29 -27.35 11.06
C ASP A 188 25.76 -28.68 11.66
N ALA A 189 25.02 -28.59 12.78
CA ALA A 189 24.28 -29.71 13.35
C ALA A 189 22.98 -30.04 12.60
N GLY A 190 22.65 -29.34 11.51
CA GLY A 190 21.44 -29.55 10.72
C GLY A 190 20.18 -28.96 11.34
N GLN A 191 20.29 -28.06 12.32
CA GLN A 191 19.13 -27.42 12.93
C GLN A 191 18.77 -26.16 12.14
N PRO A 192 17.53 -26.05 11.60
CA PRO A 192 17.09 -24.85 10.91
C PRO A 192 16.97 -23.68 11.88
N LEU A 193 17.31 -22.49 11.43
CA LEU A 193 17.13 -21.24 12.15
C LEU A 193 15.77 -20.61 11.78
N HIS A 194 15.14 -19.98 12.75
CA HIS A 194 13.96 -19.17 12.45
C HIS A 194 14.33 -17.95 11.60
N GLU A 195 13.50 -17.59 10.64
CA GLU A 195 13.71 -16.45 9.75
C GLU A 195 13.99 -15.15 10.53
N GLU A 196 13.27 -14.90 11.63
CA GLU A 196 13.53 -13.77 12.53
C GLU A 196 14.95 -13.75 13.11
N ASP A 197 15.50 -14.92 13.43
CA ASP A 197 16.85 -15.01 14.00
C ASP A 197 17.91 -14.80 12.92
N VAL A 198 17.67 -15.25 11.70
CA VAL A 198 18.51 -14.91 10.54
C VAL A 198 18.49 -13.40 10.29
N HIS A 199 17.31 -12.76 10.33
CA HIS A 199 17.18 -11.32 10.24
C HIS A 199 17.95 -10.58 11.35
N LYS A 200 17.95 -11.11 12.57
CA LYS A 200 18.71 -10.54 13.69
C LYS A 200 20.21 -10.72 13.52
N LEU A 201 20.66 -11.89 13.02
CA LEU A 201 22.07 -12.12 12.69
C LEU A 201 22.62 -11.10 11.71
N LEU A 202 21.87 -10.81 10.64
CA LEU A 202 22.26 -9.82 9.62
C LEU A 202 22.32 -8.36 10.13
N ARG A 203 21.89 -8.11 11.36
CA ARG A 203 22.03 -6.79 12.02
C ARG A 203 23.29 -6.67 12.85
N LEU A 204 23.94 -7.77 13.16
CA LEU A 204 25.17 -7.76 13.91
C LEU A 204 26.33 -7.24 13.04
N PRO A 205 27.31 -6.56 13.62
CA PRO A 205 28.57 -6.31 12.96
C PRO A 205 29.16 -7.61 12.42
N ALA A 206 29.65 -7.57 11.21
CA ALA A 206 30.16 -8.77 10.55
C ALA A 206 31.46 -8.49 9.79
N GLN A 207 32.32 -9.48 9.74
CA GLN A 207 33.57 -9.46 8.97
C GLN A 207 33.53 -10.59 7.96
N VAL A 208 33.83 -10.26 6.70
CA VAL A 208 34.01 -11.25 5.64
C VAL A 208 35.42 -11.82 5.79
N GLN A 209 35.51 -13.15 5.93
CA GLN A 209 36.76 -13.87 5.96
C GLN A 209 37.03 -14.50 4.59
N GLU A 210 38.27 -14.55 4.18
CA GLU A 210 38.66 -15.33 3.00
C GLU A 210 38.38 -16.81 3.30
N ALA A 211 37.43 -17.39 2.55
CA ALA A 211 37.10 -18.80 2.73
C ALA A 211 38.24 -19.67 2.16
N SER A 212 38.97 -20.30 3.04
CA SER A 212 40.05 -21.25 2.65
C SER A 212 39.50 -22.56 2.09
N LEU A 213 38.25 -22.92 2.39
CA LEU A 213 37.56 -24.13 1.92
C LEU A 213 36.07 -23.84 1.75
N PHE A 214 35.59 -23.83 0.51
CA PHE A 214 34.16 -23.83 0.23
C PHE A 214 33.64 -25.26 0.47
N MET A 215 32.92 -25.45 1.54
CA MET A 215 32.10 -26.64 1.72
C MET A 215 30.78 -26.42 0.94
N GLU A 216 30.24 -27.48 0.37
CA GLU A 216 28.92 -27.40 -0.24
C GLU A 216 27.84 -27.26 0.83
N PRO A 217 26.83 -26.39 0.62
CA PRO A 217 25.75 -26.26 1.56
C PRO A 217 24.95 -27.57 1.66
N PRO A 218 24.42 -27.91 2.83
CA PRO A 218 23.62 -29.12 3.00
C PRO A 218 22.37 -29.07 2.16
N ALA A 219 21.94 -30.17 1.56
CA ALA A 219 20.71 -30.26 0.75
C ALA A 219 19.48 -29.80 1.53
N ALA A 220 19.42 -30.01 2.83
CA ALA A 220 18.35 -29.56 3.70
C ALA A 220 18.19 -28.03 3.73
N LEU A 221 19.25 -27.26 3.47
CA LEU A 221 19.13 -25.80 3.35
C LEU A 221 18.34 -25.40 2.08
N ALA A 222 18.58 -26.10 0.97
CA ALA A 222 17.82 -25.87 -0.27
C ALA A 222 16.33 -26.22 -0.09
N GLU A 223 16.04 -27.34 0.58
CA GLU A 223 14.67 -27.73 0.91
C GLU A 223 13.96 -26.69 1.79
N ASP A 224 14.69 -26.07 2.71
CA ASP A 224 14.18 -25.01 3.58
C ASP A 224 13.86 -23.74 2.78
N VAL A 225 14.73 -23.35 1.85
CA VAL A 225 14.47 -22.23 0.90
C VAL A 225 13.21 -22.49 0.09
N GLU A 226 13.05 -23.68 -0.52
CA GLU A 226 11.86 -24.04 -1.27
C GLU A 226 10.58 -24.02 -0.41
N ARG A 227 10.71 -24.41 0.84
CA ARG A 227 9.59 -24.35 1.80
C ARG A 227 9.16 -22.90 2.06
N LEU A 228 10.12 -22.00 2.28
CA LEU A 228 9.87 -20.57 2.49
C LEU A 228 9.27 -19.94 1.23
N GLU A 229 9.79 -20.27 0.06
CA GLU A 229 9.25 -19.81 -1.22
C GLU A 229 7.78 -20.18 -1.39
N ARG A 230 7.45 -21.47 -1.20
CA ARG A 230 6.06 -21.95 -1.27
C ARG A 230 5.15 -21.26 -0.26
N ALA A 231 5.62 -21.07 0.97
CA ALA A 231 4.87 -20.38 2.01
C ALA A 231 4.60 -18.92 1.64
N GLN A 232 5.59 -18.22 1.07
CA GLN A 232 5.45 -16.84 0.63
C GLN A 232 4.47 -16.70 -0.55
N ILE A 233 4.57 -17.58 -1.54
CA ILE A 233 3.63 -17.62 -2.69
C ILE A 233 2.20 -17.86 -2.17
N GLN A 234 2.01 -18.78 -1.25
CA GLN A 234 0.71 -19.05 -0.67
C GLN A 234 0.14 -17.85 0.11
N ALA A 235 0.98 -17.15 0.87
CA ALA A 235 0.59 -15.94 1.60
C ALA A 235 0.15 -14.82 0.65
N VAL A 236 0.90 -14.60 -0.45
CA VAL A 236 0.54 -13.61 -1.48
C VAL A 236 -0.77 -13.99 -2.17
N ASN A 237 -0.94 -15.26 -2.55
CA ASN A 237 -2.17 -15.74 -3.18
C ASN A 237 -3.39 -15.55 -2.26
N THR A 238 -3.25 -15.90 -0.97
CA THR A 238 -4.34 -15.72 0.01
C THR A 238 -4.71 -14.25 0.18
N ARG A 239 -3.71 -13.38 0.24
CA ARG A 239 -3.93 -11.92 0.31
C ARG A 239 -4.64 -11.40 -0.94
N ASN A 240 -4.17 -11.80 -2.12
CA ASN A 240 -4.73 -11.35 -3.40
C ASN A 240 -6.16 -11.85 -3.61
N LEU A 241 -6.47 -13.09 -3.19
CA LEU A 241 -7.85 -13.60 -3.16
C LEU A 241 -8.74 -12.74 -2.27
N GLY A 242 -8.26 -12.35 -1.07
CA GLY A 242 -9.01 -11.46 -0.18
C GLY A 242 -9.30 -10.09 -0.79
N TYR A 243 -8.37 -9.53 -1.57
CA TYR A 243 -8.61 -8.29 -2.31
C TYR A 243 -9.63 -8.50 -3.43
N PHE A 244 -9.52 -9.59 -4.18
CA PHE A 244 -10.48 -9.93 -5.22
C PHE A 244 -11.90 -10.06 -4.67
N ASP A 245 -12.08 -10.82 -3.60
CA ASP A 245 -13.38 -11.00 -2.94
C ASP A 245 -13.97 -9.67 -2.45
N ALA A 246 -13.13 -8.79 -1.90
CA ALA A 246 -13.55 -7.47 -1.46
C ALA A 246 -14.01 -6.57 -2.63
N GLU A 247 -13.34 -6.62 -3.78
CA GLU A 247 -13.73 -5.87 -4.97
C GLU A 247 -15.02 -6.43 -5.60
N VAL A 248 -15.17 -7.76 -5.64
CA VAL A 248 -16.42 -8.40 -6.09
C VAL A 248 -17.60 -7.96 -5.20
N GLN A 249 -17.44 -7.97 -3.88
CA GLN A 249 -18.50 -7.50 -2.96
C GLN A 249 -18.86 -6.03 -3.18
N LYS A 250 -17.89 -5.17 -3.49
CA LYS A 250 -18.17 -3.76 -3.82
C LYS A 250 -18.96 -3.63 -5.12
N LEU A 251 -18.61 -4.41 -6.13
CA LEU A 251 -19.34 -4.44 -7.41
C LEU A 251 -20.77 -4.93 -7.22
N ASP A 252 -20.98 -5.97 -6.43
CA ASP A 252 -22.31 -6.49 -6.11
C ASP A 252 -23.16 -5.45 -5.37
N ALA A 253 -22.61 -4.80 -4.35
CA ALA A 253 -23.31 -3.76 -3.61
C ALA A 253 -23.67 -2.56 -4.51
N TRP A 254 -22.76 -2.16 -5.40
CA TRP A 254 -23.02 -1.10 -6.37
C TRP A 254 -24.11 -1.50 -7.38
N ALA A 255 -24.11 -2.75 -7.86
CA ALA A 255 -25.12 -3.31 -8.74
C ALA A 255 -26.53 -3.28 -8.12
N ASP A 256 -26.62 -3.71 -6.87
CA ASP A 256 -27.86 -3.73 -6.09
C ASP A 256 -28.39 -2.31 -5.86
N ASP A 257 -27.53 -1.36 -5.50
CA ASP A 257 -27.89 0.05 -5.32
C ASP A 257 -28.41 0.68 -6.61
N LEU A 258 -27.75 0.42 -7.75
CA LEU A 258 -28.17 0.88 -9.07
C LEU A 258 -29.55 0.32 -9.45
N LYS A 259 -29.78 -0.97 -9.23
CA LYS A 259 -31.05 -1.64 -9.48
C LYS A 259 -32.18 -1.02 -8.65
N VAL A 260 -31.97 -0.87 -7.35
CA VAL A 260 -32.95 -0.22 -6.44
C VAL A 260 -33.24 1.22 -6.87
N GLY A 261 -32.21 1.97 -7.30
CA GLY A 261 -32.38 3.33 -7.85
C GLY A 261 -33.32 3.35 -9.06
N LEU A 262 -33.02 2.54 -10.06
CA LEU A 262 -33.81 2.45 -11.29
C LEU A 262 -35.25 1.95 -11.04
N GLU A 263 -35.43 0.98 -10.16
CA GLU A 263 -36.77 0.49 -9.76
C GLU A 263 -37.60 1.59 -9.08
N ASN A 264 -36.98 2.42 -8.25
CA ASN A 264 -37.68 3.55 -7.62
C ASN A 264 -38.09 4.61 -8.64
N GLU A 265 -37.23 4.94 -9.62
CA GLU A 265 -37.58 5.83 -10.73
C GLU A 265 -38.75 5.27 -11.55
N VAL A 266 -38.79 3.97 -11.82
CA VAL A 266 -39.93 3.33 -12.50
C VAL A 266 -41.21 3.47 -11.68
N LYS A 267 -41.14 3.27 -10.34
CA LYS A 267 -42.31 3.43 -9.45
C LYS A 267 -42.83 4.88 -9.43
N GLU A 268 -41.95 5.86 -9.46
CA GLU A 268 -42.33 7.27 -9.53
C GLU A 268 -43.02 7.61 -10.86
N LEU A 269 -42.45 7.13 -11.98
CA LEU A 269 -43.09 7.28 -13.29
C LEU A 269 -44.47 6.60 -13.35
N ASP A 270 -44.63 5.41 -12.74
CA ASP A 270 -45.93 4.73 -12.66
C ASP A 270 -46.96 5.57 -11.85
N ARG A 271 -46.53 6.27 -10.79
CA ARG A 271 -47.36 7.22 -10.03
C ARG A 271 -47.75 8.43 -10.89
N GLU A 272 -46.76 9.07 -11.57
CA GLU A 272 -47.03 10.19 -12.45
C GLU A 272 -47.99 9.81 -13.59
N ILE A 273 -47.82 8.66 -14.22
CA ILE A 273 -48.72 8.15 -15.27
C ILE A 273 -50.15 8.00 -14.73
N LYS A 274 -50.30 7.50 -13.50
CA LYS A 274 -51.60 7.34 -12.85
C LYS A 274 -52.28 8.70 -12.61
N ASP A 275 -51.52 9.70 -12.15
CA ASP A 275 -52.04 11.04 -11.89
C ASP A 275 -52.39 11.74 -13.19
N VAL A 276 -51.57 11.66 -14.25
CA VAL A 276 -51.86 12.17 -15.56
C VAL A 276 -53.12 11.54 -16.17
N ARG A 277 -53.32 10.22 -15.99
CA ARG A 277 -54.55 9.54 -16.41
C ARG A 277 -55.80 10.09 -15.69
N ARG A 278 -55.70 10.31 -14.36
CA ARG A 278 -56.80 10.89 -13.59
C ARG A 278 -57.12 12.31 -14.11
N THR A 279 -56.10 13.13 -14.33
CA THR A 279 -56.28 14.50 -14.86
C THR A 279 -56.88 14.49 -16.27
N ALA A 280 -56.42 13.60 -17.14
CA ALA A 280 -56.94 13.43 -18.47
C ALA A 280 -58.45 13.01 -18.49
N THR A 281 -58.87 12.24 -17.45
CA THR A 281 -60.28 11.81 -17.33
C THR A 281 -61.20 12.96 -16.93
N VAL A 282 -60.70 13.92 -16.13
CA VAL A 282 -61.49 15.06 -15.60
C VAL A 282 -61.39 16.30 -16.50
N ALA A 283 -60.51 16.30 -17.52
CA ALA A 283 -60.32 17.44 -18.43
C ALA A 283 -61.59 17.83 -19.17
N ALA A 284 -61.91 19.12 -19.12
CA ALA A 284 -63.17 19.66 -19.63
C ALA A 284 -63.16 19.88 -21.16
N THR A 285 -61.97 20.10 -21.77
CA THR A 285 -61.84 20.40 -23.19
C THR A 285 -61.12 19.28 -23.95
N LEU A 286 -61.38 19.19 -25.26
CA LEU A 286 -60.72 18.24 -26.13
C LEU A 286 -59.20 18.50 -26.23
N GLU A 287 -58.79 19.76 -26.22
CA GLU A 287 -57.41 20.18 -26.28
C GLU A 287 -56.63 19.71 -25.04
N GLU A 288 -57.20 19.92 -23.86
CA GLU A 288 -56.64 19.46 -22.60
C GLU A 288 -56.51 17.93 -22.58
N LYS A 289 -57.52 17.18 -23.06
CA LYS A 289 -57.44 15.70 -23.16
C LYS A 289 -56.32 15.25 -24.07
N LEU A 290 -56.14 15.91 -25.21
CA LEU A 290 -55.07 15.59 -26.15
C LEU A 290 -53.67 15.89 -25.53
N HIS A 291 -53.57 17.02 -24.81
CA HIS A 291 -52.33 17.39 -24.11
C HIS A 291 -51.92 16.33 -23.06
N TRP A 292 -52.86 15.93 -22.20
CA TRP A 292 -52.61 14.93 -21.19
C TRP A 292 -52.34 13.52 -21.77
N GLN A 293 -52.98 13.16 -22.88
CA GLN A 293 -52.69 11.91 -23.57
C GLN A 293 -51.29 11.90 -24.19
N LYS A 294 -50.80 13.03 -24.76
CA LYS A 294 -49.41 13.13 -25.23
C LYS A 294 -48.44 12.96 -24.05
N ARG A 295 -48.67 13.68 -22.95
CA ARG A 295 -47.86 13.60 -21.75
C ARG A 295 -47.84 12.16 -21.17
N GLN A 296 -48.96 11.48 -21.17
CA GLN A 296 -49.01 10.08 -20.73
C GLN A 296 -48.11 9.17 -21.59
N ARG A 297 -48.15 9.32 -22.92
CA ARG A 297 -47.30 8.52 -23.82
C ARG A 297 -45.83 8.80 -23.58
N GLU A 298 -45.44 10.05 -23.44
CA GLU A 298 -44.05 10.42 -23.12
C GLU A 298 -43.56 9.75 -21.84
N LEU A 299 -44.37 9.73 -20.80
CA LEU A 299 -44.02 9.08 -19.52
C LEU A 299 -43.96 7.56 -19.66
N GLU A 300 -44.89 6.95 -20.41
CA GLU A 300 -44.90 5.52 -20.70
C GLU A 300 -43.64 5.08 -21.48
N ASP A 301 -43.23 5.87 -22.48
CA ASP A 301 -42.01 5.64 -23.25
C ASP A 301 -40.78 5.78 -22.38
N LYS A 302 -40.70 6.81 -21.54
CA LYS A 302 -39.61 6.98 -20.57
C LYS A 302 -39.50 5.80 -19.58
N ARG A 303 -40.65 5.36 -19.04
CA ARG A 303 -40.70 4.19 -18.16
C ARG A 303 -40.21 2.91 -18.87
N ASN A 304 -40.62 2.70 -20.13
CA ASN A 304 -40.19 1.52 -20.88
C ASN A 304 -38.73 1.54 -21.23
N GLN A 305 -38.14 2.73 -21.48
CA GLN A 305 -36.70 2.91 -21.67
C GLN A 305 -35.94 2.61 -20.36
N LEU A 306 -36.40 3.09 -19.22
CA LEU A 306 -35.80 2.79 -17.92
C LEU A 306 -35.82 1.29 -17.59
N ARG A 307 -36.94 0.61 -17.87
CA ARG A 307 -37.02 -0.85 -17.70
C ARG A 307 -36.00 -1.59 -18.56
N ARG A 308 -35.79 -1.19 -19.82
CA ARG A 308 -34.74 -1.78 -20.66
C ARG A 308 -33.35 -1.54 -20.08
N ARG A 309 -33.06 -0.33 -19.61
CA ARG A 309 -31.79 0.00 -18.97
C ARG A 309 -31.47 -0.87 -17.77
N ILE A 310 -32.46 -1.31 -17.00
CA ILE A 310 -32.26 -2.23 -15.86
C ILE A 310 -31.65 -3.55 -16.38
N PHE A 311 -32.20 -4.11 -17.44
CA PHE A 311 -31.69 -5.36 -18.03
C PHE A 311 -30.32 -5.14 -18.68
N ASP A 312 -30.13 -4.08 -19.46
CA ASP A 312 -28.86 -3.77 -20.11
C ASP A 312 -27.72 -3.61 -19.09
N ARG A 313 -28.01 -2.94 -17.94
CA ARG A 313 -27.04 -2.78 -16.86
C ARG A 313 -26.77 -4.07 -16.09
N GLN A 314 -27.74 -4.92 -15.95
CA GLN A 314 -27.54 -6.24 -15.33
C GLN A 314 -26.62 -7.11 -16.18
N ASP A 315 -26.82 -7.10 -17.49
CA ASP A 315 -25.97 -7.80 -18.46
C ASP A 315 -24.52 -7.23 -18.48
N GLU A 316 -24.36 -5.89 -18.38
CA GLU A 316 -23.04 -5.25 -18.29
C GLU A 316 -22.28 -5.67 -17.00
N ILE A 317 -22.96 -5.76 -15.87
CA ILE A 317 -22.38 -6.16 -14.59
C ILE A 317 -21.97 -7.64 -14.63
N ASP A 318 -22.84 -8.49 -15.17
CA ASP A 318 -22.54 -9.92 -15.32
C ASP A 318 -21.37 -10.16 -16.30
N ALA A 319 -21.18 -9.28 -17.29
CA ALA A 319 -20.02 -9.32 -18.19
C ALA A 319 -18.72 -8.80 -17.54
N GLN A 320 -18.80 -7.97 -16.51
CA GLN A 320 -17.64 -7.47 -15.74
C GLN A 320 -17.22 -8.41 -14.58
N ARG A 321 -18.08 -9.35 -14.23
CA ARG A 321 -17.81 -10.46 -13.30
C ARG A 321 -16.96 -11.57 -13.96
#